data_72366f70d35c24ece2756716e9e7dce6
#
_entry.id   72366f70d35c24ece2756716e9e7dce6
#
_cell.length_a   1.000
_cell.length_b   1.000
_cell.length_c   1.000
_cell.angle_alpha   90.00
_cell.angle_beta   90.00
_cell.angle_gamma   90.00
#
_symmetry.space_group_name_H-M   'P 1'
#
loop_
_entity.id
_entity.type
_entity.pdbx_description
1 polymer ?
#
loop_
_entity_poly.entity_id
_entity_poly.type
_entity_poly.pdbx_seq_one_letter_code
_entity_poly.pdbx_strand_id
1 'polypeptide(L)'
;DSVASRGLGDVYKRQRRYDPGHSSLKSNLIKGKIGKLEKIIITSRDPAAPSINYLKASGGIFKDMMIHDFDLARYYAGKDEFVSIFATGSNISNKYFNKLKDFELATAILKTKNGVQCIISNSRHCSFGYDQRVELFGSKGMIISDNIKENEISLYSNKSTNARSSFKHFFIERYDQAYKEQLNDLAKLFRSNLRPKSGFIDGKISIQIAESAILSLKSKKFEKIKY
;
A
#
# COMPACT_ATOMS: atom_id res chain seq x y z
N ASP A 1 -9.46 20.61 -7.21
CA ASP A 1 -8.58 19.82 -6.32
C ASP A 1 -9.09 19.61 -4.89
N SER A 2 -10.12 20.34 -4.43
CA SER A 2 -10.53 20.30 -3.02
C SER A 2 -11.72 19.37 -2.71
N VAL A 3 -12.40 18.82 -3.70
CA VAL A 3 -13.59 17.98 -3.47
C VAL A 3 -13.21 16.53 -3.14
N ALA A 4 -12.05 16.07 -3.58
CA ALA A 4 -11.56 14.71 -3.31
C ALA A 4 -11.16 14.50 -1.83
N SER A 5 -10.87 15.58 -1.08
CA SER A 5 -10.41 15.51 0.31
C SER A 5 -11.56 15.53 1.34
N ARG A 6 -12.81 15.66 0.92
CA ARG A 6 -13.97 15.78 1.83
C ARG A 6 -14.78 14.48 1.94
N GLY A 7 -14.14 13.40 2.33
CA GLY A 7 -14.79 12.29 3.02
C GLY A 7 -15.52 11.21 2.20
N LEU A 8 -15.95 11.46 0.96
CA LEU A 8 -16.59 10.43 0.13
C LEU A 8 -15.64 9.85 -0.93
N GLY A 9 -14.65 10.62 -1.38
CA GLY A 9 -13.66 10.18 -2.36
C GLY A 9 -12.73 9.09 -1.85
N ASP A 10 -12.36 9.11 -0.58
CA ASP A 10 -11.40 8.17 -0.01
C ASP A 10 -11.97 6.76 0.23
N VAL A 11 -13.28 6.64 0.40
CA VAL A 11 -13.93 5.34 0.59
C VAL A 11 -13.86 4.48 -0.68
N TYR A 12 -13.91 5.11 -1.86
CA TYR A 12 -13.81 4.43 -3.16
C TYR A 12 -12.39 4.39 -3.74
N LYS A 13 -11.44 5.10 -3.15
CA LYS A 13 -10.04 5.18 -3.64
C LYS A 13 -9.17 3.99 -3.25
N ARG A 14 -9.70 2.75 -3.29
CA ARG A 14 -8.91 1.54 -3.09
C ARG A 14 -8.47 0.95 -4.45
N GLN A 15 -8.00 1.82 -5.35
CA GLN A 15 -7.60 1.45 -6.72
C GLN A 15 -6.51 0.38 -6.76
N ARG A 16 -5.67 0.26 -5.72
CA ARG A 16 -4.60 -0.74 -5.69
C ARG A 16 -5.11 -2.18 -5.78
N ARG A 17 -6.33 -2.48 -5.32
CA ARG A 17 -6.96 -3.81 -5.49
C ARG A 17 -7.30 -4.13 -6.95
N TYR A 18 -7.39 -3.12 -7.81
CA TYR A 18 -7.65 -3.24 -9.25
C TYR A 18 -6.38 -3.25 -10.10
N ASP A 19 -5.22 -2.99 -9.49
CA ASP A 19 -3.94 -3.09 -10.18
C ASP A 19 -3.74 -4.53 -10.71
N PRO A 20 -3.36 -4.70 -12.00
CA PRO A 20 -3.22 -6.03 -12.59
C PRO A 20 -2.24 -6.93 -11.84
N GLY A 21 -1.10 -6.40 -11.39
CA GLY A 21 -0.12 -7.13 -10.60
C GLY A 21 -0.71 -7.59 -9.26
N HIS A 22 -1.32 -6.66 -8.51
CA HIS A 22 -1.92 -6.97 -7.21
C HIS A 22 -3.13 -7.92 -7.32
N SER A 23 -3.96 -7.77 -8.34
CA SER A 23 -5.07 -8.68 -8.63
C SER A 23 -4.57 -10.09 -9.00
N SER A 24 -3.47 -10.16 -9.76
CA SER A 24 -2.82 -11.43 -10.12
C SER A 24 -2.26 -12.14 -8.89
N LEU A 25 -1.59 -11.43 -7.98
CA LEU A 25 -1.15 -11.99 -6.69
C LEU A 25 -2.32 -12.63 -5.94
N LYS A 26 -3.44 -11.90 -5.79
CA LYS A 26 -4.63 -12.41 -5.10
C LYS A 26 -5.22 -13.64 -5.79
N SER A 27 -5.30 -13.64 -7.13
CA SER A 27 -5.79 -14.78 -7.91
C SER A 27 -4.91 -16.03 -7.70
N ASN A 28 -3.58 -15.87 -7.77
CA ASN A 28 -2.65 -16.99 -7.56
C ASN A 28 -2.69 -17.51 -6.12
N LEU A 29 -2.84 -16.63 -5.13
CA LEU A 29 -3.03 -17.01 -3.73
C LEU A 29 -4.31 -17.85 -3.55
N ILE A 30 -5.45 -17.42 -4.11
CA ILE A 30 -6.73 -18.16 -4.05
C ILE A 30 -6.62 -19.51 -4.74
N LYS A 31 -5.89 -19.60 -5.86
CA LYS A 31 -5.61 -20.86 -6.57
C LYS A 31 -4.63 -21.79 -5.82
N GLY A 32 -4.14 -21.39 -4.64
CA GLY A 32 -3.23 -22.19 -3.81
C GLY A 32 -1.82 -22.36 -4.38
N LYS A 33 -1.38 -21.51 -5.32
CA LYS A 33 -0.07 -21.63 -5.98
C LYS A 33 1.12 -21.60 -5.00
N ILE A 34 1.00 -20.85 -3.91
CA ILE A 34 2.02 -20.76 -2.86
C ILE A 34 1.65 -21.51 -1.59
N GLY A 35 0.57 -22.30 -1.61
CA GLY A 35 0.07 -23.00 -0.43
C GLY A 35 -0.58 -22.05 0.59
N LYS A 36 -0.38 -22.32 1.88
CA LYS A 36 -0.89 -21.48 2.97
C LYS A 36 -0.06 -20.19 3.06
N LEU A 37 -0.73 -19.04 3.09
CA LEU A 37 -0.06 -17.73 3.27
C LEU A 37 0.57 -17.65 4.66
N GLU A 38 1.82 -17.25 4.75
CA GLU A 38 2.60 -17.13 6.00
C GLU A 38 3.10 -15.70 6.22
N LYS A 39 3.49 -15.00 5.14
CA LYS A 39 4.01 -13.64 5.24
C LYS A 39 3.56 -12.76 4.08
N ILE A 40 3.34 -11.48 4.38
CA ILE A 40 3.08 -10.40 3.42
C ILE A 40 4.16 -9.33 3.62
N ILE A 41 4.84 -8.90 2.55
CA ILE A 41 5.76 -7.77 2.59
C ILE A 41 5.29 -6.74 1.58
N ILE A 42 5.10 -5.49 2.02
CA ILE A 42 4.67 -4.37 1.18
C ILE A 42 5.69 -3.25 1.30
N THR A 43 6.19 -2.80 0.17
CA THR A 43 7.06 -1.63 0.06
C THR A 43 6.33 -0.57 -0.75
N SER A 44 6.18 0.63 -0.19
CA SER A 44 5.60 1.79 -0.88
C SER A 44 6.46 3.02 -0.63
N ARG A 45 7.01 3.60 -1.69
CA ARG A 45 7.85 4.79 -1.61
C ARG A 45 7.44 5.80 -2.67
N ASP A 46 7.23 7.03 -2.25
CA ASP A 46 6.95 8.15 -3.16
C ASP A 46 8.27 8.72 -3.72
N PRO A 47 8.32 9.21 -4.96
CA PRO A 47 9.54 9.78 -5.53
C PRO A 47 10.00 11.05 -4.81
N ALA A 48 9.04 11.82 -4.25
CA ALA A 48 9.30 13.03 -3.48
C ALA A 48 8.18 13.26 -2.46
N ALA A 49 8.52 13.99 -1.40
CA ALA A 49 7.54 14.40 -0.40
C ALA A 49 6.49 15.35 -1.02
N PRO A 50 5.21 15.22 -0.65
CA PRO A 50 4.19 16.18 -1.06
C PRO A 50 4.46 17.59 -0.54
N SER A 51 3.71 18.58 -1.06
CA SER A 51 3.80 19.96 -0.61
C SER A 51 3.49 20.08 0.88
N ILE A 52 4.08 21.08 1.53
CA ILE A 52 3.89 21.37 2.96
C ILE A 52 2.41 21.56 3.31
N ASN A 53 1.65 22.24 2.45
CA ASN A 53 0.23 22.48 2.68
C ASN A 53 -0.56 21.17 2.65
N TYR A 54 -0.21 20.26 1.74
CA TYR A 54 -0.80 18.92 1.70
C TYR A 54 -0.46 18.12 2.98
N LEU A 55 0.79 18.09 3.39
CA LEU A 55 1.23 17.36 4.59
C LEU A 55 0.51 17.80 5.85
N LYS A 56 0.24 19.12 6.00
CA LYS A 56 -0.54 19.65 7.14
C LYS A 56 -1.99 19.13 7.20
N ALA A 57 -2.58 18.83 6.06
CA ALA A 57 -3.97 18.40 5.94
C ALA A 57 -4.12 16.87 5.80
N SER A 58 -3.05 16.14 5.49
CA SER A 58 -3.09 14.73 5.10
C SER A 58 -3.43 13.75 6.23
N GLY A 59 -3.22 14.16 7.48
CA GLY A 59 -3.38 13.27 8.65
C GLY A 59 -2.16 12.40 8.95
N GLY A 60 -1.02 12.63 8.26
CA GLY A 60 0.25 11.97 8.48
C GLY A 60 0.41 10.66 7.70
N ILE A 61 1.64 10.13 7.66
CA ILE A 61 2.04 9.01 6.81
C ILE A 61 1.17 7.76 6.98
N PHE A 62 0.67 7.48 8.19
CA PHE A 62 -0.18 6.30 8.45
C PHE A 62 -1.59 6.44 7.88
N LYS A 63 -2.17 7.65 7.87
CA LYS A 63 -3.52 7.91 7.38
C LYS A 63 -3.57 8.30 5.90
N ASP A 64 -2.46 8.80 5.37
CA ASP A 64 -2.36 9.28 4.00
C ASP A 64 -1.74 8.24 3.06
N MET A 65 -0.59 7.67 3.44
CA MET A 65 0.17 6.76 2.59
C MET A 65 -0.04 5.29 2.97
N MET A 66 0.27 4.91 4.22
CA MET A 66 0.23 3.51 4.68
C MET A 66 -1.17 2.93 4.73
N ILE A 67 -2.20 3.76 4.78
CA ILE A 67 -3.61 3.32 4.74
C ILE A 67 -3.92 2.48 3.49
N HIS A 68 -3.27 2.76 2.36
CA HIS A 68 -3.40 1.97 1.13
C HIS A 68 -2.77 0.59 1.26
N ASP A 69 -1.68 0.50 2.01
CA ASP A 69 -0.97 -0.75 2.25
C ASP A 69 -1.69 -1.61 3.30
N PHE A 70 -2.30 -0.99 4.32
CA PHE A 70 -3.21 -1.68 5.25
C PHE A 70 -4.39 -2.32 4.51
N ASP A 71 -4.97 -1.61 3.53
CA ASP A 71 -6.03 -2.15 2.70
C ASP A 71 -5.56 -3.35 1.85
N LEU A 72 -4.37 -3.25 1.22
CA LEU A 72 -3.79 -4.35 0.46
C LEU A 72 -3.46 -5.55 1.35
N ALA A 73 -2.87 -5.33 2.51
CA ALA A 73 -2.57 -6.39 3.47
C ALA A 73 -3.83 -7.18 3.84
N ARG A 74 -4.93 -6.46 4.15
CA ARG A 74 -6.24 -7.08 4.41
C ARG A 74 -6.79 -7.83 3.19
N TYR A 75 -6.64 -7.26 2.00
CA TYR A 75 -7.06 -7.89 0.76
C TYR A 75 -6.39 -9.26 0.57
N TYR A 76 -5.10 -9.38 0.88
CA TYR A 76 -4.40 -10.66 0.80
C TYR A 76 -4.73 -11.60 1.96
N ALA A 77 -4.77 -11.13 3.18
CA ALA A 77 -5.13 -11.93 4.35
C ALA A 77 -6.57 -12.49 4.27
N GLY A 78 -7.47 -11.80 3.53
CA GLY A 78 -8.83 -12.25 3.30
C GLY A 78 -9.68 -12.21 4.56
N LYS A 79 -10.14 -13.36 5.05
CA LYS A 79 -10.95 -13.48 6.29
C LYS A 79 -10.12 -13.52 7.57
N ASP A 80 -8.79 -13.63 7.46
CA ASP A 80 -7.90 -13.68 8.61
C ASP A 80 -7.58 -12.26 9.09
N GLU A 81 -8.24 -11.82 10.15
CA GLU A 81 -8.16 -10.45 10.66
C GLU A 81 -6.81 -10.17 11.33
N PHE A 82 -6.27 -8.97 11.10
CA PHE A 82 -5.09 -8.49 11.83
C PHE A 82 -5.48 -8.13 13.26
N VAL A 83 -4.82 -8.70 14.26
CA VAL A 83 -5.16 -8.52 15.68
C VAL A 83 -4.18 -7.61 16.42
N SER A 84 -2.96 -7.44 15.91
CA SER A 84 -1.94 -6.59 16.55
C SER A 84 -1.07 -5.87 15.53
N ILE A 85 -0.55 -4.72 15.94
CA ILE A 85 0.34 -3.87 15.13
C ILE A 85 1.43 -3.25 16.01
N PHE A 86 2.66 -3.24 15.48
CA PHE A 86 3.75 -2.39 15.95
C PHE A 86 4.13 -1.43 14.84
N ALA A 87 4.27 -0.14 15.16
CA ALA A 87 4.63 0.88 14.18
C ALA A 87 5.74 1.80 14.71
N THR A 88 6.62 2.21 13.80
CA THR A 88 7.70 3.17 14.06
C THR A 88 7.84 4.13 12.89
N GLY A 89 8.40 5.30 13.16
CA GLY A 89 8.69 6.32 12.14
C GLY A 89 9.93 7.11 12.48
N SER A 90 10.58 7.67 11.46
CA SER A 90 11.80 8.47 11.59
C SER A 90 11.90 9.55 10.54
N ASN A 91 12.69 10.59 10.84
CA ASN A 91 12.98 11.74 9.98
C ASN A 91 14.51 11.91 9.93
N ILE A 92 15.13 11.39 8.88
CA ILE A 92 16.60 11.39 8.72
C ILE A 92 17.01 12.49 7.74
N SER A 93 16.38 12.52 6.56
CA SER A 93 16.78 13.41 5.46
C SER A 93 16.10 14.78 5.54
N ASN A 94 14.86 14.83 5.99
CA ASN A 94 14.08 16.07 6.02
C ASN A 94 13.51 16.37 7.42
N LYS A 95 14.22 17.17 8.18
CA LYS A 95 13.82 17.59 9.54
C LYS A 95 12.53 18.42 9.58
N TYR A 96 12.00 18.86 8.43
CA TYR A 96 10.74 19.59 8.38
C TYR A 96 9.55 18.75 8.87
N PHE A 97 9.58 17.43 8.65
CA PHE A 97 8.57 16.53 9.18
C PHE A 97 8.42 16.58 10.70
N ASN A 98 9.51 16.89 11.43
CA ASN A 98 9.45 17.07 12.90
C ASN A 98 8.51 18.22 13.29
N LYS A 99 8.52 19.32 12.53
CA LYS A 99 7.62 20.47 12.77
C LYS A 99 6.15 20.13 12.53
N LEU A 100 5.90 19.17 11.63
CA LEU A 100 4.56 18.68 11.31
C LEU A 100 4.08 17.56 12.24
N LYS A 101 4.95 17.08 13.14
CA LYS A 101 4.71 15.85 13.94
C LYS A 101 4.35 14.65 13.08
N ASP A 102 4.94 14.57 11.88
CA ASP A 102 4.78 13.49 10.90
C ASP A 102 6.15 12.87 10.58
N PHE A 103 6.17 11.83 9.74
CA PHE A 103 7.37 11.07 9.40
C PHE A 103 7.60 11.01 7.90
N GLU A 104 8.89 11.03 7.51
CA GLU A 104 9.31 10.75 6.13
C GLU A 104 9.44 9.25 5.87
N LEU A 105 9.77 8.48 6.91
CA LEU A 105 9.90 7.03 6.88
C LEU A 105 8.98 6.41 7.94
N ALA A 106 8.27 5.35 7.57
CA ALA A 106 7.47 4.60 8.52
C ALA A 106 7.52 3.10 8.21
N THR A 107 7.54 2.30 9.26
CA THR A 107 7.45 0.84 9.18
C THR A 107 6.37 0.34 10.13
N ALA A 108 5.58 -0.63 9.68
CA ALA A 108 4.60 -1.32 10.49
C ALA A 108 4.76 -2.83 10.37
N ILE A 109 4.61 -3.53 11.49
CA ILE A 109 4.56 -4.99 11.58
C ILE A 109 3.19 -5.37 12.15
N LEU A 110 2.44 -6.18 11.40
CA LEU A 110 1.12 -6.65 11.80
C LEU A 110 1.10 -8.18 11.90
N LYS A 111 0.22 -8.70 12.74
CA LYS A 111 -0.02 -10.13 12.85
C LYS A 111 -1.52 -10.42 12.81
N THR A 112 -1.91 -11.42 12.02
CA THR A 112 -3.29 -11.88 11.97
C THR A 112 -3.61 -12.84 13.13
N LYS A 113 -4.90 -13.14 13.29
CA LYS A 113 -5.40 -14.11 14.27
C LYS A 113 -4.78 -15.49 14.08
N ASN A 114 -4.59 -15.93 12.83
CA ASN A 114 -4.00 -17.23 12.51
C ASN A 114 -2.46 -17.20 12.36
N GLY A 115 -1.82 -16.07 12.67
CA GLY A 115 -0.37 -15.95 12.75
C GLY A 115 0.33 -15.45 11.50
N VAL A 116 -0.38 -15.11 10.41
CA VAL A 116 0.23 -14.47 9.23
C VAL A 116 0.88 -13.15 9.64
N GLN A 117 2.15 -12.97 9.27
CA GLN A 117 2.90 -11.74 9.52
C GLN A 117 2.80 -10.80 8.31
N CYS A 118 2.65 -9.51 8.57
CA CYS A 118 2.74 -8.49 7.53
C CYS A 118 3.75 -7.42 7.91
N ILE A 119 4.64 -7.08 6.97
CA ILE A 119 5.62 -6.00 7.11
C ILE A 119 5.33 -4.97 6.05
N ILE A 120 5.17 -3.71 6.46
CA ILE A 120 4.94 -2.57 5.56
C ILE A 120 6.06 -1.56 5.78
N SER A 121 6.71 -1.14 4.69
CA SER A 121 7.76 -0.12 4.68
C SER A 121 7.38 1.01 3.74
N ASN A 122 7.24 2.22 4.29
CA ASN A 122 6.89 3.43 3.55
C ASN A 122 8.00 4.48 3.62
N SER A 123 8.14 5.24 2.53
CA SER A 123 9.01 6.41 2.45
C SER A 123 8.37 7.53 1.64
N ARG A 124 8.49 8.77 2.12
CA ARG A 124 8.10 9.99 1.40
C ARG A 124 9.16 10.44 0.38
N HIS A 125 10.19 9.65 0.16
CA HIS A 125 11.20 9.89 -0.87
C HIS A 125 11.78 8.59 -1.41
N CYS A 126 12.11 8.60 -2.71
CA CYS A 126 12.75 7.49 -3.40
C CYS A 126 13.42 8.02 -4.68
N SER A 127 14.76 8.02 -4.70
CA SER A 127 15.54 8.61 -5.80
C SER A 127 15.38 7.88 -7.14
N PHE A 128 14.92 6.62 -7.12
CA PHE A 128 14.75 5.80 -8.32
C PHE A 128 13.30 5.69 -8.80
N GLY A 129 12.40 6.55 -8.32
CA GLY A 129 11.01 6.65 -8.78
C GLY A 129 9.98 6.13 -7.79
N TYR A 130 8.76 5.88 -8.27
CA TYR A 130 7.64 5.43 -7.45
C TYR A 130 7.74 3.92 -7.20
N ASP A 131 8.19 3.54 -6.00
CA ASP A 131 8.48 2.14 -5.64
C ASP A 131 7.28 1.48 -4.96
N GLN A 132 6.65 0.52 -5.63
CA GLN A 132 5.44 -0.17 -5.18
C GLN A 132 5.58 -1.67 -5.41
N ARG A 133 5.95 -2.41 -4.38
CA ARG A 133 6.19 -3.85 -4.45
C ARG A 133 5.42 -4.61 -3.39
N VAL A 134 4.96 -5.80 -3.75
CA VAL A 134 4.29 -6.72 -2.83
C VAL A 134 4.87 -8.12 -3.01
N GLU A 135 5.25 -8.73 -1.91
CA GLU A 135 5.65 -10.14 -1.82
C GLU A 135 4.66 -10.90 -0.96
N LEU A 136 4.21 -12.05 -1.44
CA LEU A 136 3.41 -13.02 -0.70
C LEU A 136 4.22 -14.31 -0.59
N PHE A 137 4.59 -14.69 0.62
CA PHE A 137 5.31 -15.91 0.94
C PHE A 137 4.38 -16.92 1.62
N GLY A 138 4.42 -18.15 1.17
CA GLY A 138 3.59 -19.23 1.70
C GLY A 138 4.32 -20.57 1.76
N SER A 139 3.66 -21.56 2.30
CA SER A 139 4.22 -22.90 2.61
C SER A 139 4.73 -23.69 1.40
N LYS A 140 4.41 -23.28 0.18
CA LYS A 140 4.82 -23.96 -1.07
C LYS A 140 5.56 -23.05 -2.04
N GLY A 141 5.86 -21.81 -1.66
CA GLY A 141 6.57 -20.87 -2.52
C GLY A 141 6.24 -19.43 -2.25
N MET A 142 6.64 -18.57 -3.17
CA MET A 142 6.54 -17.12 -3.06
C MET A 142 6.11 -16.53 -4.40
N ILE A 143 5.33 -15.46 -4.37
CA ILE A 143 4.97 -14.66 -5.53
C ILE A 143 5.19 -13.18 -5.25
N ILE A 144 5.65 -12.45 -6.26
CA ILE A 144 5.98 -11.03 -6.14
C ILE A 144 5.27 -10.24 -7.24
N SER A 145 4.71 -9.08 -6.89
CA SER A 145 4.37 -8.02 -7.83
C SER A 145 5.46 -6.95 -7.75
N ASP A 146 6.23 -6.87 -8.79
CA ASP A 146 7.33 -5.91 -8.92
C ASP A 146 6.86 -4.57 -9.48
N ASN A 147 7.77 -3.59 -9.54
CA ASN A 147 7.49 -2.29 -10.12
C ASN A 147 7.32 -2.35 -11.63
N ILE A 148 6.51 -1.40 -12.15
CA ILE A 148 6.35 -1.18 -13.58
C ILE A 148 7.38 -0.14 -14.04
N LYS A 149 8.19 -0.51 -15.01
CA LYS A 149 9.15 0.38 -15.67
C LYS A 149 8.47 1.23 -16.74
N GLU A 150 9.14 2.29 -17.15
CA GLU A 150 8.68 3.12 -18.27
C GLU A 150 8.66 2.34 -19.59
N ASN A 151 9.65 1.47 -19.78
CA ASN A 151 9.75 0.57 -20.93
C ASN A 151 10.56 -0.68 -20.58
N GLU A 152 10.63 -1.65 -21.50
CA GLU A 152 11.32 -2.93 -21.31
C GLU A 152 12.75 -2.95 -21.90
N ILE A 153 13.35 -1.78 -22.20
CA ILE A 153 14.70 -1.70 -22.75
C ILE A 153 15.74 -2.05 -21.69
N SER A 154 16.73 -2.84 -22.08
CA SER A 154 17.94 -3.13 -21.32
C SER A 154 19.16 -2.65 -22.10
N LEU A 155 20.01 -1.83 -21.48
CA LEU A 155 21.24 -1.30 -22.08
C LEU A 155 22.44 -2.13 -21.63
N TYR A 156 23.20 -2.59 -22.61
CA TYR A 156 24.51 -3.21 -22.41
C TYR A 156 25.56 -2.31 -23.07
N SER A 157 26.55 -1.86 -22.32
CA SER A 157 27.63 -1.00 -22.81
C SER A 157 28.92 -1.31 -22.07
N ASN A 158 30.02 -0.63 -22.42
CA ASN A 158 31.28 -0.74 -21.70
C ASN A 158 31.24 -0.18 -20.25
N LYS A 159 30.17 0.55 -19.88
CA LYS A 159 30.01 1.16 -18.55
C LYS A 159 28.95 0.49 -17.71
N SER A 160 28.05 -0.29 -18.31
CA SER A 160 26.96 -0.95 -17.59
C SER A 160 26.52 -2.23 -18.27
N THR A 161 26.13 -3.23 -17.48
CA THR A 161 25.56 -4.48 -17.95
C THR A 161 24.13 -4.58 -17.44
N ASN A 162 23.16 -4.72 -18.37
CA ASN A 162 21.73 -4.86 -18.04
C ASN A 162 21.14 -3.64 -17.27
N ALA A 163 21.57 -2.41 -17.61
CA ALA A 163 20.93 -1.23 -17.10
C ALA A 163 19.52 -1.10 -17.70
N ARG A 164 18.52 -0.91 -16.85
CA ARG A 164 17.11 -0.88 -17.23
C ARG A 164 16.55 0.52 -17.09
N SER A 165 15.44 0.79 -17.80
CA SER A 165 14.69 2.04 -17.65
C SER A 165 14.21 2.25 -16.21
N SER A 166 14.00 3.51 -15.85
CA SER A 166 13.41 3.94 -14.59
C SER A 166 12.02 3.33 -14.38
N PHE A 167 11.58 3.31 -13.15
CA PHE A 167 10.19 3.02 -12.84
C PHE A 167 9.31 4.20 -13.24
N LYS A 168 8.02 3.93 -13.49
CA LYS A 168 7.03 4.98 -13.67
C LYS A 168 7.12 5.98 -12.54
N HIS A 169 7.11 7.27 -12.89
CA HIS A 169 7.53 8.31 -11.96
C HIS A 169 6.54 8.54 -10.83
N PHE A 170 5.23 8.44 -11.10
CA PHE A 170 4.23 8.81 -10.10
C PHE A 170 2.99 7.90 -10.12
N PHE A 171 2.16 7.99 -9.07
CA PHE A 171 1.03 7.10 -8.88
C PHE A 171 -0.01 7.17 -10.02
N ILE A 172 -0.19 8.32 -10.65
CA ILE A 172 -1.15 8.47 -11.76
C ILE A 172 -0.77 7.54 -12.91
N GLU A 173 0.51 7.55 -13.31
CA GLU A 173 1.04 6.72 -14.39
C GLU A 173 1.10 5.24 -13.97
N ARG A 174 1.55 4.99 -12.73
CA ARG A 174 1.70 3.63 -12.19
C ARG A 174 0.36 2.90 -12.08
N TYR A 175 -0.70 3.61 -11.72
CA TYR A 175 -2.03 3.04 -11.49
C TYR A 175 -3.06 3.40 -12.57
N ASP A 176 -2.66 3.89 -13.74
CA ASP A 176 -3.58 4.23 -14.84
C ASP A 176 -4.55 3.09 -15.16
N GLN A 177 -4.02 1.88 -15.32
CA GLN A 177 -4.88 0.72 -15.58
C GLN A 177 -5.76 0.36 -14.38
N ALA A 178 -5.28 0.51 -13.17
CA ALA A 178 -6.07 0.26 -11.97
C ALA A 178 -7.27 1.21 -11.87
N TYR A 179 -7.09 2.49 -12.21
CA TYR A 179 -8.20 3.46 -12.27
C TYR A 179 -9.23 3.10 -13.34
N LYS A 180 -8.78 2.70 -14.54
CA LYS A 180 -9.67 2.23 -15.61
C LYS A 180 -10.47 1.01 -15.19
N GLU A 181 -9.82 0.00 -14.61
CA GLU A 181 -10.50 -1.20 -14.09
C GLU A 181 -11.47 -0.89 -12.96
N GLN A 182 -11.15 0.06 -12.08
CA GLN A 182 -12.06 0.49 -11.03
C GLN A 182 -13.33 1.15 -11.60
N LEU A 183 -13.18 2.01 -12.61
CA LEU A 183 -14.32 2.64 -13.30
C LEU A 183 -15.16 1.60 -14.05
N ASN A 184 -14.53 0.64 -14.71
CA ASN A 184 -15.22 -0.46 -15.38
C ASN A 184 -16.02 -1.32 -14.39
N ASP A 185 -15.45 -1.63 -13.23
CA ASP A 185 -16.13 -2.37 -12.17
C ASP A 185 -17.34 -1.57 -11.64
N LEU A 186 -17.16 -0.28 -11.38
CA LEU A 186 -18.23 0.61 -10.96
C LEU A 186 -19.38 0.65 -11.99
N ALA A 187 -19.07 0.76 -13.28
CA ALA A 187 -20.08 0.73 -14.35
C ALA A 187 -20.86 -0.61 -14.40
N LYS A 188 -20.20 -1.72 -14.11
CA LYS A 188 -20.85 -3.03 -13.99
C LYS A 188 -21.76 -3.11 -12.77
N LEU A 189 -21.35 -2.53 -11.62
CA LEU A 189 -22.17 -2.52 -10.40
C LEU A 189 -23.49 -1.77 -10.58
N PHE A 190 -23.50 -0.67 -11.35
CA PHE A 190 -24.76 0.03 -11.69
C PHE A 190 -25.74 -0.80 -12.52
N ARG A 191 -25.25 -1.82 -13.21
CA ARG A 191 -26.06 -2.72 -14.08
C ARG A 191 -26.37 -4.06 -13.43
N SER A 192 -25.85 -4.32 -12.23
CA SER A 192 -25.98 -5.61 -11.54
C SER A 192 -26.01 -5.41 -10.03
N ASN A 193 -26.66 -6.32 -9.30
CA ASN A 193 -26.65 -6.29 -7.82
C ASN A 193 -25.38 -6.87 -7.20
N LEU A 194 -24.23 -6.74 -7.87
CA LEU A 194 -22.94 -7.22 -7.35
C LEU A 194 -22.38 -6.25 -6.31
N ARG A 195 -21.57 -6.77 -5.39
CA ARG A 195 -20.86 -5.95 -4.41
C ARG A 195 -19.51 -5.49 -4.98
N PRO A 196 -19.09 -4.24 -4.68
CA PRO A 196 -17.77 -3.75 -5.09
C PRO A 196 -16.64 -4.56 -4.45
N LYS A 197 -15.49 -4.66 -5.13
CA LYS A 197 -14.28 -5.30 -4.59
C LYS A 197 -13.75 -4.61 -3.33
N SER A 198 -14.06 -3.34 -3.15
CA SER A 198 -13.80 -2.59 -1.91
C SER A 198 -15.00 -1.71 -1.58
N GLY A 199 -15.40 -1.70 -0.32
CA GLY A 199 -16.56 -0.94 0.15
C GLY A 199 -16.22 -0.07 1.36
N PHE A 200 -17.25 0.60 1.89
CA PHE A 200 -17.16 1.45 3.07
C PHE A 200 -16.48 0.76 4.27
N ILE A 201 -16.83 -0.51 4.51
CA ILE A 201 -16.25 -1.30 5.63
C ILE A 201 -14.74 -1.47 5.47
N ASP A 202 -14.26 -1.67 4.25
CA ASP A 202 -12.80 -1.77 4.00
C ASP A 202 -12.08 -0.46 4.32
N GLY A 203 -12.69 0.68 3.96
CA GLY A 203 -12.19 2.00 4.31
C GLY A 203 -12.15 2.22 5.82
N LYS A 204 -13.26 1.95 6.52
CA LYS A 204 -13.36 2.04 7.97
C LYS A 204 -12.28 1.24 8.67
N ILE A 205 -12.13 -0.03 8.32
CA ILE A 205 -11.15 -0.91 8.97
C ILE A 205 -9.71 -0.45 8.69
N SER A 206 -9.41 0.03 7.48
CA SER A 206 -8.07 0.55 7.19
C SER A 206 -7.72 1.78 8.03
N ILE A 207 -8.71 2.66 8.32
CA ILE A 207 -8.55 3.78 9.25
C ILE A 207 -8.30 3.29 10.67
N GLN A 208 -9.05 2.31 11.15
CA GLN A 208 -8.87 1.72 12.50
C GLN A 208 -7.47 1.12 12.67
N ILE A 209 -6.94 0.46 11.63
CA ILE A 209 -5.55 -0.04 11.64
C ILE A 209 -4.56 1.14 11.69
N ALA A 210 -4.78 2.20 10.90
CA ALA A 210 -3.93 3.39 10.93
C ALA A 210 -3.93 4.08 12.29
N GLU A 211 -5.07 4.16 12.96
CA GLU A 211 -5.18 4.69 14.33
C GLU A 211 -4.44 3.82 15.34
N SER A 212 -4.55 2.50 15.21
CA SER A 212 -3.78 1.56 16.05
C SER A 212 -2.28 1.68 15.81
N ALA A 213 -1.84 1.95 14.56
CA ALA A 213 -0.44 2.25 14.25
C ALA A 213 0.05 3.53 14.95
N ILE A 214 -0.76 4.59 14.95
CA ILE A 214 -0.45 5.84 15.65
C ILE A 214 -0.39 5.63 17.19
N LEU A 215 -1.24 4.80 17.75
CA LEU A 215 -1.17 4.43 19.15
C LEU A 215 0.12 3.67 19.46
N SER A 216 0.47 2.68 18.64
CA SER A 216 1.71 1.91 18.77
C SER A 216 2.96 2.79 18.69
N LEU A 217 2.99 3.76 17.78
CA LEU A 217 4.06 4.74 17.67
C LEU A 217 4.26 5.52 18.98
N LYS A 218 3.16 5.92 19.63
CA LYS A 218 3.19 6.66 20.91
C LYS A 218 3.61 5.79 22.09
N SER A 219 3.04 4.59 22.19
CA SER A 219 3.28 3.65 23.30
C SER A 219 4.62 2.92 23.16
N LYS A 220 5.20 2.86 21.94
CA LYS A 220 6.40 2.09 21.57
C LYS A 220 6.24 0.58 21.86
N LYS A 221 5.01 0.08 21.76
CA LYS A 221 4.63 -1.32 22.01
C LYS A 221 3.73 -1.84 20.90
N PHE A 222 3.57 -3.17 20.85
CA PHE A 222 2.49 -3.76 20.06
C PHE A 222 1.14 -3.33 20.64
N GLU A 223 0.28 -2.84 19.77
CA GLU A 223 -1.10 -2.46 20.10
C GLU A 223 -2.08 -3.45 19.50
N LYS A 224 -3.17 -3.70 20.24
CA LYS A 224 -4.30 -4.48 19.74
C LYS A 224 -5.10 -3.63 18.76
N ILE A 225 -5.41 -4.19 17.58
CA ILE A 225 -6.29 -3.53 16.62
C ILE A 225 -7.73 -3.66 17.08
N LYS A 226 -8.43 -2.54 17.20
CA LYS A 226 -9.84 -2.46 17.60
C LYS A 226 -10.69 -2.20 16.33
N TYR A 227 -11.60 -3.09 16.03
CA TYR A 227 -12.53 -3.01 14.89
C TYR A 227 -13.90 -2.48 15.31
#